data_111c07ccaa545af0332b9f24bd5c8878
#
_entry.id   111c07ccaa545af0332b9f24bd5c8878
#
_cell.length_a   1.000
_cell.length_b   1.000
_cell.length_c   1.000
_cell.angle_alpha   90.00
_cell.angle_beta   90.00
_cell.angle_gamma   90.00
#
_symmetry.space_group_name_H-M   'P 1'
#
loop_
_entity.id
_entity.type
_entity.pdbx_description
1 polymer ?
#
loop_
_entity_poly.entity_id
_entity_poly.type
_entity_poly.pdbx_seq_one_letter_code
_entity_poly.pdbx_strand_id
1 'polypeptide(L)'
;MVVPKRTSFSAAVAAAVVLLAPGLSAGGLKAEERINWLRTPATQTRSLQPPPPLPSPPSLPPQTYRYRLAPGDRLVTSVFKIDGYEAEVQVLSDGTINLPRLGTVEVWGLTLEEARQRITTGYSEFLRRPLVYLDLVEQRPVRVTVTGHVHRPGVFTLPVNGAGSIGSSGNFAEVGADGGGWPTMVDVIQKAGGLAATGDLARLELLRPSPTPGGPTQSFVFDYLSVLKDGGFAPNPLIYDGDSIRVHKATSPINVDLLTTAASNFAPTVINVQVVGEVFTPGVVQVGSNSPLSRAILASGGVTRRGSVKRVDLIRMDRQGRTTVKQLRYDPNAVLSSANNPPLRNGDVVVVDRNAFTKVTDTMSDAMLPLEP
;
A
#
# COMPACT_ATOMS: atom_id res chain seq x y z
N MET A 1 -4.95 -21.17 40.62
CA MET A 1 -6.18 -21.90 40.93
C MET A 1 -7.24 -20.88 41.29
N VAL A 2 -7.90 -20.27 40.33
CA VAL A 2 -9.20 -19.57 40.48
C VAL A 2 -9.81 -19.52 39.07
N VAL A 3 -10.94 -20.17 38.91
CA VAL A 3 -11.76 -20.24 37.70
C VAL A 3 -12.81 -19.12 37.78
N PRO A 4 -13.05 -18.29 36.75
CA PRO A 4 -14.22 -17.43 36.71
C PRO A 4 -15.41 -18.10 36.03
N LYS A 5 -16.56 -17.98 36.69
CA LYS A 5 -17.90 -18.49 36.38
C LYS A 5 -18.44 -17.89 35.07
N ARG A 6 -19.06 -18.76 34.27
CA ARG A 6 -19.96 -18.39 33.14
C ARG A 6 -21.27 -17.86 33.72
N THR A 7 -21.70 -16.68 33.26
CA THR A 7 -23.06 -16.17 33.47
C THR A 7 -23.90 -16.43 32.22
N SER A 8 -24.93 -17.25 32.40
CA SER A 8 -25.98 -17.54 31.44
C SER A 8 -26.99 -16.39 31.43
N PHE A 9 -27.28 -15.81 30.27
CA PHE A 9 -28.41 -14.90 30.09
C PHE A 9 -29.68 -15.72 29.77
N SER A 10 -30.66 -15.65 30.70
CA SER A 10 -32.00 -16.24 30.56
C SER A 10 -32.90 -15.25 29.86
N ALA A 11 -33.60 -15.71 28.79
CA ALA A 11 -34.63 -14.96 28.12
C ALA A 11 -35.91 -14.94 28.95
N ALA A 12 -36.38 -13.75 29.32
CA ALA A 12 -37.66 -13.53 29.96
C ALA A 12 -38.77 -13.46 28.93
N VAL A 13 -39.69 -14.40 28.95
CA VAL A 13 -40.96 -14.39 28.23
C VAL A 13 -41.96 -13.57 29.05
N ALA A 14 -42.41 -12.44 28.52
CA ALA A 14 -43.47 -11.65 29.12
C ALA A 14 -44.83 -12.19 28.64
N ALA A 15 -45.56 -12.81 29.55
CA ALA A 15 -46.96 -13.18 29.37
C ALA A 15 -47.87 -11.96 29.69
N ALA A 16 -48.64 -11.50 28.71
CA ALA A 16 -49.67 -10.49 28.89
C ALA A 16 -50.94 -11.16 29.44
N VAL A 17 -51.35 -10.77 30.66
CA VAL A 17 -52.61 -11.14 31.25
C VAL A 17 -53.68 -10.17 30.76
N VAL A 18 -54.72 -10.70 30.07
CA VAL A 18 -55.93 -9.94 29.69
C VAL A 18 -56.93 -10.06 30.80
N LEU A 19 -57.22 -8.95 31.45
CA LEU A 19 -58.33 -8.81 32.42
C LEU A 19 -59.66 -8.63 31.64
N LEU A 20 -60.60 -9.58 31.83
CA LEU A 20 -61.97 -9.48 31.39
C LEU A 20 -62.74 -8.58 32.37
N ALA A 21 -63.39 -7.55 31.85
CA ALA A 21 -64.48 -6.85 32.50
C ALA A 21 -65.82 -7.23 31.83
N PRO A 22 -66.86 -7.54 32.58
CA PRO A 22 -68.14 -7.90 31.99
C PRO A 22 -69.09 -6.70 31.93
N GLY A 23 -69.86 -6.67 30.84
CA GLY A 23 -71.12 -5.93 30.76
C GLY A 23 -71.17 -4.82 29.74
N LEU A 24 -71.85 -5.10 28.66
CA LEU A 24 -72.88 -4.21 28.06
C LEU A 24 -73.62 -4.95 26.94
N SER A 25 -74.89 -4.74 26.93
CA SER A 25 -75.99 -5.43 26.33
C SER A 25 -76.02 -5.52 24.81
N ALA A 26 -76.75 -6.53 24.38
CA ALA A 26 -77.09 -6.92 23.03
C ALA A 26 -77.68 -5.80 22.15
N GLY A 27 -77.03 -5.52 21.01
CA GLY A 27 -77.65 -4.88 19.87
C GLY A 27 -77.37 -5.79 18.64
N GLY A 28 -78.41 -6.39 18.06
CA GLY A 28 -78.31 -7.36 16.98
C GLY A 28 -77.75 -6.76 15.69
N LEU A 29 -76.62 -7.26 15.31
CA LEU A 29 -76.07 -7.05 13.99
C LEU A 29 -76.26 -8.32 13.17
N LYS A 30 -76.77 -8.16 11.94
CA LYS A 30 -77.11 -9.24 11.00
C LYS A 30 -75.90 -10.13 10.71
N ALA A 31 -76.17 -11.43 10.61
CA ALA A 31 -75.20 -12.50 10.48
C ALA A 31 -74.24 -12.42 9.25
N GLU A 32 -74.48 -11.54 8.32
CA GLU A 32 -73.63 -11.41 7.10
C GLU A 32 -72.39 -10.55 7.25
N GLU A 33 -72.29 -9.71 8.27
CA GLU A 33 -71.10 -8.87 8.46
C GLU A 33 -69.97 -9.54 9.25
N ARG A 34 -70.17 -10.74 9.77
CA ARG A 34 -69.22 -11.43 10.66
C ARG A 34 -68.13 -12.25 9.95
N ILE A 35 -68.15 -12.36 8.63
CA ILE A 35 -67.22 -13.25 7.92
C ILE A 35 -66.10 -12.51 7.21
N ASN A 36 -66.14 -11.18 7.10
CA ASN A 36 -65.19 -10.42 6.30
C ASN A 36 -63.83 -10.10 6.96
N TRP A 37 -63.72 -10.19 8.30
CA TRP A 37 -62.49 -9.92 8.99
C TRP A 37 -61.60 -11.16 9.16
N LEU A 38 -62.11 -12.36 8.79
CA LEU A 38 -61.33 -13.61 8.81
C LEU A 38 -60.62 -13.93 7.48
N ARG A 39 -60.73 -13.03 6.50
CA ARG A 39 -59.87 -13.16 5.30
C ARG A 39 -58.52 -12.55 5.63
N THR A 40 -57.61 -13.37 6.09
CA THR A 40 -56.18 -13.08 6.08
C THR A 40 -55.79 -12.64 4.66
N PRO A 41 -55.21 -11.43 4.49
CA PRO A 41 -54.72 -11.08 3.16
C PRO A 41 -53.71 -12.15 2.77
N ALA A 42 -53.91 -12.77 1.58
CA ALA A 42 -52.95 -13.69 1.04
C ALA A 42 -51.57 -12.99 1.08
N THR A 43 -50.70 -13.50 1.93
CA THR A 43 -49.31 -13.10 1.97
C THR A 43 -48.76 -13.36 0.56
N GLN A 44 -48.62 -12.29 -0.22
CA GLN A 44 -47.87 -12.38 -1.47
C GLN A 44 -46.46 -12.79 -1.07
N THR A 45 -46.18 -14.05 -1.26
CA THR A 45 -44.81 -14.55 -1.18
C THR A 45 -44.04 -13.83 -2.28
N ARG A 46 -43.44 -12.69 -1.93
CA ARG A 46 -42.50 -12.00 -2.79
C ARG A 46 -41.38 -13.02 -3.01
N SER A 47 -41.35 -13.61 -4.20
CA SER A 47 -40.25 -14.48 -4.59
C SER A 47 -38.98 -13.64 -4.43
N LEU A 48 -38.19 -13.97 -3.40
CA LEU A 48 -36.86 -13.41 -3.23
C LEU A 48 -36.07 -13.91 -4.44
N GLN A 49 -35.95 -13.05 -5.45
CA GLN A 49 -34.97 -13.25 -6.50
C GLN A 49 -33.63 -13.43 -5.82
N PRO A 50 -32.88 -14.51 -6.08
CA PRO A 50 -31.56 -14.65 -5.52
C PRO A 50 -30.75 -13.42 -5.88
N PRO A 51 -29.94 -12.88 -4.96
CA PRO A 51 -29.10 -11.73 -5.26
C PRO A 51 -28.27 -12.05 -6.50
N PRO A 52 -28.02 -11.05 -7.37
CA PRO A 52 -27.16 -11.25 -8.53
C PRO A 52 -25.82 -11.84 -8.05
N PRO A 53 -25.23 -12.78 -8.80
CA PRO A 53 -23.95 -13.35 -8.44
C PRO A 53 -22.96 -12.21 -8.24
N LEU A 54 -22.23 -12.24 -7.13
CA LEU A 54 -21.15 -11.29 -6.87
C LEU A 54 -20.19 -11.32 -8.06
N PRO A 55 -19.69 -10.17 -8.54
CA PRO A 55 -18.70 -10.14 -9.58
C PRO A 55 -17.53 -11.05 -9.16
N SER A 56 -17.14 -11.93 -10.08
CA SER A 56 -16.02 -12.84 -9.85
C SER A 56 -14.80 -12.01 -9.41
N PRO A 57 -14.10 -12.37 -8.32
CA PRO A 57 -12.89 -11.67 -7.95
C PRO A 57 -11.93 -11.66 -9.14
N PRO A 58 -11.19 -10.56 -9.38
CA PRO A 58 -10.21 -10.49 -10.45
C PRO A 58 -9.30 -11.70 -10.34
N SER A 59 -9.13 -12.43 -11.44
CA SER A 59 -8.27 -13.61 -11.47
C SER A 59 -6.85 -13.17 -11.10
N LEU A 60 -6.42 -13.53 -9.89
CA LEU A 60 -5.02 -13.41 -9.52
C LEU A 60 -4.19 -14.22 -10.51
N PRO A 61 -2.99 -13.73 -10.89
CA PRO A 61 -2.11 -14.50 -11.75
C PRO A 61 -1.94 -15.89 -11.14
N PRO A 62 -2.05 -16.95 -11.94
CA PRO A 62 -1.97 -18.32 -11.45
C PRO A 62 -0.69 -18.48 -10.63
N GLN A 63 -0.79 -18.93 -9.39
CA GLN A 63 0.33 -19.14 -8.49
C GLN A 63 1.16 -20.39 -8.87
N THR A 64 1.19 -20.72 -10.15
CA THR A 64 1.99 -21.80 -10.73
C THR A 64 3.44 -21.41 -10.99
N TYR A 65 3.86 -20.25 -10.48
CA TYR A 65 5.25 -19.84 -10.59
C TYR A 65 6.12 -20.75 -9.71
N ARG A 66 6.93 -21.58 -10.35
CA ARG A 66 7.98 -22.35 -9.67
C ARG A 66 9.26 -21.54 -9.70
N TYR A 67 9.83 -21.34 -8.53
CA TYR A 67 11.12 -20.66 -8.43
C TYR A 67 12.18 -21.38 -9.27
N ARG A 68 12.97 -20.62 -10.01
CA ARG A 68 14.11 -21.12 -10.79
C ARG A 68 15.39 -20.49 -10.30
N LEU A 69 16.38 -21.32 -10.08
CA LEU A 69 17.69 -20.90 -9.63
C LEU A 69 18.36 -19.98 -10.65
N ALA A 70 19.05 -18.97 -10.13
CA ALA A 70 19.84 -18.05 -10.94
C ALA A 70 21.00 -17.47 -10.13
N PRO A 71 21.92 -16.76 -10.81
CA PRO A 71 23.08 -16.15 -10.17
C PRO A 71 22.70 -15.29 -8.96
N GLY A 72 23.39 -15.52 -7.84
CA GLY A 72 23.17 -14.85 -6.58
C GLY A 72 22.42 -15.66 -5.53
N ASP A 73 21.71 -16.73 -5.93
CA ASP A 73 21.04 -17.62 -4.98
C ASP A 73 22.06 -18.40 -4.15
N ARG A 74 21.78 -18.59 -2.86
CA ARG A 74 22.64 -19.35 -1.93
C ARG A 74 21.93 -20.64 -1.55
N LEU A 75 22.64 -21.74 -1.75
CA LEU A 75 22.15 -23.10 -1.58
C LEU A 75 22.98 -23.83 -0.54
N VAL A 76 22.33 -24.71 0.22
CA VAL A 76 23.03 -25.72 1.04
C VAL A 76 22.76 -27.10 0.45
N THR A 77 23.78 -27.86 0.29
CA THR A 77 23.70 -29.25 -0.17
C THR A 77 24.34 -30.19 0.84
N SER A 78 23.75 -31.37 0.99
CA SER A 78 24.32 -32.46 1.77
C SER A 78 23.92 -33.80 1.18
N VAL A 79 24.70 -34.84 1.47
CA VAL A 79 24.37 -36.21 1.09
C VAL A 79 24.13 -37.03 2.36
N PHE A 80 22.98 -37.71 2.41
CA PHE A 80 22.54 -38.43 3.59
C PHE A 80 23.55 -39.45 4.06
N LYS A 81 23.96 -39.36 5.34
CA LYS A 81 24.93 -40.25 6.02
C LYS A 81 26.31 -40.35 5.39
N ILE A 82 26.74 -39.33 4.64
CA ILE A 82 28.06 -39.30 4.04
C ILE A 82 28.71 -37.93 4.35
N ASP A 83 29.73 -37.95 5.20
CA ASP A 83 30.46 -36.75 5.57
C ASP A 83 31.37 -36.27 4.43
N GLY A 84 31.60 -34.94 4.37
CA GLY A 84 32.51 -34.33 3.37
C GLY A 84 31.84 -34.04 2.01
N TYR A 85 30.52 -34.15 1.92
CA TYR A 85 29.71 -33.72 0.78
C TYR A 85 28.77 -32.55 1.13
N GLU A 86 28.93 -32.00 2.32
CA GLU A 86 28.20 -30.83 2.75
C GLU A 86 28.90 -29.58 2.24
N ALA A 87 28.10 -28.68 1.66
CA ALA A 87 28.57 -27.37 1.21
C ALA A 87 27.46 -26.32 1.20
N GLU A 88 27.81 -25.13 1.64
CA GLU A 88 27.04 -23.93 1.34
C GLU A 88 27.67 -23.28 0.10
N VAL A 89 26.89 -23.11 -0.95
CA VAL A 89 27.38 -22.66 -2.25
C VAL A 89 26.47 -21.55 -2.78
N GLN A 90 27.07 -20.61 -3.49
CA GLN A 90 26.34 -19.57 -4.20
C GLN A 90 26.34 -19.86 -5.69
N VAL A 91 25.21 -19.63 -6.34
CA VAL A 91 25.12 -19.70 -7.81
C VAL A 91 25.93 -18.55 -8.39
N LEU A 92 26.94 -18.90 -9.16
CA LEU A 92 27.88 -17.98 -9.80
C LEU A 92 27.22 -17.24 -10.99
N SER A 93 27.89 -16.22 -11.51
CA SER A 93 27.39 -15.40 -12.63
C SER A 93 27.19 -16.17 -13.93
N ASP A 94 27.90 -17.28 -14.09
CA ASP A 94 27.76 -18.22 -15.22
C ASP A 94 26.61 -19.24 -15.02
N GLY A 95 25.92 -19.18 -13.88
CA GLY A 95 24.82 -20.08 -13.56
C GLY A 95 25.24 -21.43 -12.99
N THR A 96 26.47 -21.56 -12.58
CA THR A 96 27.01 -22.80 -12.01
C THR A 96 27.19 -22.73 -10.50
N ILE A 97 27.23 -23.88 -9.85
CA ILE A 97 27.67 -24.09 -8.46
C ILE A 97 28.86 -25.03 -8.41
N ASN A 98 29.72 -24.86 -7.43
CA ASN A 98 30.87 -25.75 -7.24
C ASN A 98 30.65 -26.64 -6.02
N LEU A 99 30.52 -27.94 -6.24
CA LEU A 99 30.23 -28.94 -5.21
C LEU A 99 31.44 -29.79 -4.86
N PRO A 100 31.61 -30.17 -3.58
CA PRO A 100 32.70 -31.06 -3.17
C PRO A 100 32.73 -32.34 -3.99
N ARG A 101 33.89 -32.73 -4.47
CA ARG A 101 34.16 -33.95 -5.25
C ARG A 101 33.44 -34.06 -6.60
N LEU A 102 32.35 -33.33 -6.84
CA LEU A 102 31.63 -33.30 -8.11
C LEU A 102 32.16 -32.20 -9.04
N GLY A 103 32.66 -31.10 -8.44
CA GLY A 103 33.09 -29.95 -9.20
C GLY A 103 31.92 -29.07 -9.64
N THR A 104 32.06 -28.50 -10.81
CA THR A 104 31.11 -27.50 -11.34
C THR A 104 29.86 -28.14 -11.92
N VAL A 105 28.69 -27.69 -11.47
CA VAL A 105 27.36 -28.13 -11.95
C VAL A 105 26.54 -26.92 -12.38
N GLU A 106 26.02 -26.95 -13.60
CA GLU A 106 25.13 -25.93 -14.12
C GLU A 106 23.72 -26.09 -13.53
N VAL A 107 23.22 -25.05 -12.88
CA VAL A 107 21.91 -25.03 -12.21
C VAL A 107 21.00 -23.88 -12.67
N TRP A 108 21.49 -22.99 -13.54
CA TRP A 108 20.73 -21.85 -14.00
C TRP A 108 19.42 -22.27 -14.67
N GLY A 109 18.32 -21.63 -14.27
CA GLY A 109 16.98 -21.87 -14.82
C GLY A 109 16.32 -23.17 -14.38
N LEU A 110 17.01 -24.00 -13.61
CA LEU A 110 16.44 -25.21 -13.01
C LEU A 110 15.61 -24.86 -11.79
N THR A 111 14.55 -25.61 -11.55
CA THR A 111 13.88 -25.64 -10.25
C THR A 111 14.77 -26.35 -9.22
N LEU A 112 14.49 -26.18 -7.94
CA LEU A 112 15.23 -26.82 -6.87
C LEU A 112 15.23 -28.36 -7.04
N GLU A 113 14.11 -28.91 -7.47
CA GLU A 113 13.96 -30.35 -7.71
C GLU A 113 14.76 -30.83 -8.92
N GLU A 114 14.72 -30.10 -10.03
CA GLU A 114 15.53 -30.41 -11.23
C GLU A 114 17.02 -30.30 -10.92
N ALA A 115 17.45 -29.30 -10.16
CA ALA A 115 18.83 -29.14 -9.72
C ALA A 115 19.26 -30.29 -8.79
N ARG A 116 18.41 -30.70 -7.85
CA ARG A 116 18.65 -31.84 -6.97
C ARG A 116 18.83 -33.13 -7.77
N GLN A 117 17.99 -33.38 -8.76
CA GLN A 117 18.12 -34.57 -9.64
C GLN A 117 19.42 -34.53 -10.44
N ARG A 118 19.81 -33.37 -10.97
CA ARG A 118 21.06 -33.20 -11.72
C ARG A 118 22.28 -33.48 -10.85
N ILE A 119 22.31 -32.97 -9.62
CA ILE A 119 23.36 -33.23 -8.64
C ILE A 119 23.38 -34.71 -8.24
N THR A 120 22.21 -35.32 -8.02
CA THR A 120 22.10 -36.76 -7.69
C THR A 120 22.65 -37.62 -8.81
N THR A 121 22.38 -37.29 -10.06
CA THR A 121 22.95 -38.00 -11.23
C THR A 121 24.46 -37.87 -11.27
N GLY A 122 25.01 -36.68 -11.06
CA GLY A 122 26.46 -36.48 -11.01
C GLY A 122 27.11 -37.29 -9.89
N TYR A 123 26.56 -37.27 -8.69
CA TYR A 123 27.11 -38.06 -7.58
C TYR A 123 26.95 -39.58 -7.74
N SER A 124 26.01 -40.06 -8.59
CA SER A 124 25.81 -41.49 -8.85
C SER A 124 27.03 -42.15 -9.54
N GLU A 125 27.92 -41.35 -10.11
CA GLU A 125 29.21 -41.84 -10.65
C GLU A 125 30.19 -42.29 -9.54
N PHE A 126 30.08 -41.68 -8.37
CA PHE A 126 30.97 -41.92 -7.24
C PHE A 126 30.33 -42.69 -6.09
N LEU A 127 28.98 -42.61 -5.96
CA LEU A 127 28.23 -43.12 -4.84
C LEU A 127 27.10 -44.06 -5.31
N ARG A 128 26.92 -45.17 -4.59
CA ARG A 128 25.77 -46.06 -4.81
C ARG A 128 24.51 -45.45 -4.20
N ARG A 129 23.54 -45.03 -5.03
CA ARG A 129 22.24 -44.46 -4.61
C ARG A 129 22.40 -43.25 -3.68
N PRO A 130 23.05 -42.17 -4.12
CA PRO A 130 23.19 -40.97 -3.30
C PRO A 130 21.79 -40.34 -3.02
N LEU A 131 21.51 -40.05 -1.76
CA LEU A 131 20.34 -39.28 -1.36
C LEU A 131 20.79 -37.85 -1.10
N VAL A 132 20.61 -36.99 -2.08
CA VAL A 132 21.02 -35.59 -2.03
C VAL A 132 19.91 -34.72 -1.46
N TYR A 133 20.22 -33.91 -0.45
CA TYR A 133 19.41 -32.80 0.03
C TYR A 133 19.96 -31.51 -0.57
N LEU A 134 19.06 -30.68 -1.06
CA LEU A 134 19.38 -29.37 -1.64
C LEU A 134 18.32 -28.37 -1.15
N ASP A 135 18.76 -27.39 -0.38
CA ASP A 135 17.90 -26.37 0.19
C ASP A 135 18.36 -24.98 -0.24
N LEU A 136 17.38 -24.10 -0.49
CA LEU A 136 17.61 -22.69 -0.80
C LEU A 136 17.62 -21.90 0.50
N VAL A 137 18.78 -21.40 0.92
CA VAL A 137 18.97 -20.68 2.18
C VAL A 137 18.70 -19.21 2.00
N GLU A 138 19.20 -18.63 0.92
CA GLU A 138 19.01 -17.20 0.64
C GLU A 138 18.69 -17.03 -0.85
N GLN A 139 17.59 -16.32 -1.09
CA GLN A 139 17.17 -15.99 -2.44
C GLN A 139 17.81 -14.68 -2.87
N ARG A 140 18.16 -14.58 -4.15
CA ARG A 140 18.60 -13.31 -4.72
C ARG A 140 17.52 -12.24 -4.60
N PRO A 141 17.91 -10.96 -4.49
CA PRO A 141 16.96 -9.86 -4.51
C PRO A 141 16.17 -9.83 -5.83
N VAL A 142 14.88 -9.50 -5.72
CA VAL A 142 13.98 -9.34 -6.87
C VAL A 142 14.26 -8.00 -7.55
N ARG A 143 14.54 -8.03 -8.86
CA ARG A 143 14.67 -6.84 -9.70
C ARG A 143 13.39 -6.63 -10.47
N VAL A 144 12.81 -5.44 -10.35
CA VAL A 144 11.55 -5.06 -10.99
C VAL A 144 11.68 -3.71 -11.66
N THR A 145 11.11 -3.59 -12.86
CA THR A 145 11.09 -2.33 -13.60
C THR A 145 9.76 -1.61 -13.35
N VAL A 146 9.81 -0.34 -12.96
CA VAL A 146 8.61 0.48 -12.78
C VAL A 146 8.61 1.61 -13.80
N THR A 147 7.55 1.71 -14.59
CA THR A 147 7.42 2.69 -15.67
C THR A 147 6.11 3.47 -15.59
N GLY A 148 6.04 4.61 -16.29
CA GLY A 148 4.84 5.42 -16.38
C GLY A 148 4.68 6.43 -15.25
N HIS A 149 3.46 6.61 -14.76
CA HIS A 149 3.08 7.70 -13.87
C HIS A 149 3.31 7.39 -12.39
N VAL A 150 4.58 7.18 -12.00
CA VAL A 150 5.08 7.08 -10.63
C VAL A 150 6.03 8.24 -10.33
N HIS A 151 6.35 8.48 -9.06
CA HIS A 151 7.27 9.57 -8.69
C HIS A 151 8.70 9.31 -9.17
N ARG A 152 9.19 8.08 -9.08
CA ARG A 152 10.53 7.67 -9.51
C ARG A 152 10.42 6.43 -10.40
N PRO A 153 10.28 6.57 -11.72
CA PRO A 153 10.37 5.43 -12.63
C PRO A 153 11.82 4.93 -12.70
N GLY A 154 11.99 3.63 -12.86
CA GLY A 154 13.32 3.00 -12.92
C GLY A 154 13.30 1.53 -12.59
N VAL A 155 14.49 0.97 -12.41
CA VAL A 155 14.68 -0.42 -11.95
C VAL A 155 14.93 -0.41 -10.45
N PHE A 156 14.16 -1.21 -9.72
CA PHE A 156 14.26 -1.34 -8.28
C PHE A 156 14.67 -2.76 -7.91
N THR A 157 15.51 -2.84 -6.88
CA THR A 157 15.92 -4.11 -6.29
C THR A 157 15.31 -4.19 -4.89
N LEU A 158 14.55 -5.26 -4.63
CA LEU A 158 13.92 -5.53 -3.35
C LEU A 158 14.48 -6.82 -2.76
N PRO A 159 14.89 -6.81 -1.49
CA PRO A 159 15.31 -8.04 -0.81
C PRO A 159 14.10 -8.96 -0.66
N VAL A 160 14.34 -10.25 -0.75
CA VAL A 160 13.38 -11.29 -0.36
C VAL A 160 13.78 -11.70 1.04
N ASN A 161 13.11 -11.18 2.05
CA ASN A 161 13.38 -11.57 3.43
C ASN A 161 12.71 -12.92 3.67
N GLY A 162 13.49 -13.99 3.64
CA GLY A 162 13.04 -15.29 4.11
C GLY A 162 12.62 -15.23 5.58
N ALA A 163 11.75 -16.12 6.01
CA ALA A 163 11.18 -16.20 7.35
C ALA A 163 12.18 -16.30 8.54
N GLY A 164 13.48 -16.07 8.30
CA GLY A 164 14.57 -16.22 9.26
C GLY A 164 15.28 -14.92 9.68
N SER A 165 15.07 -13.79 9.04
CA SER A 165 15.69 -12.54 9.49
C SER A 165 14.79 -11.77 10.45
N ILE A 166 14.51 -12.35 11.60
CA ILE A 166 14.16 -11.58 12.79
C ILE A 166 15.46 -10.85 13.14
N GLY A 167 15.56 -9.60 12.66
CA GLY A 167 16.71 -8.75 12.96
C GLY A 167 16.95 -8.71 14.45
N SER A 168 18.10 -9.21 14.86
CA SER A 168 18.63 -9.18 16.23
C SER A 168 18.94 -7.75 16.71
N SER A 169 18.35 -6.74 16.14
CA SER A 169 18.52 -5.35 16.52
C SER A 169 17.24 -4.87 17.21
N GLY A 170 17.28 -4.80 18.54
CA GLY A 170 16.16 -4.46 19.43
C GLY A 170 15.63 -3.03 19.31
N ASN A 171 15.67 -2.39 18.17
CA ASN A 171 15.07 -1.10 17.91
C ASN A 171 13.73 -1.28 17.18
N PHE A 172 12.66 -1.33 17.96
CA PHE A 172 11.27 -1.33 17.47
C PHE A 172 10.86 -0.06 16.68
N ALA A 173 11.76 0.90 16.48
CA ALA A 173 11.48 2.16 15.79
C ALA A 173 11.64 2.08 14.26
N GLU A 174 12.18 0.99 13.72
CA GLU A 174 12.43 0.79 12.29
C GLU A 174 11.77 -0.48 11.74
N VAL A 175 10.66 -0.90 12.34
CA VAL A 175 9.69 -1.75 11.65
C VAL A 175 8.97 -0.86 10.63
N GLY A 176 9.75 -0.29 9.73
CA GLY A 176 9.28 0.23 8.48
C GLY A 176 8.60 -0.91 7.74
N ALA A 177 7.67 -0.61 6.90
CA ALA A 177 6.78 -1.43 6.11
C ALA A 177 7.38 -2.66 5.36
N ASP A 178 8.60 -3.07 5.64
CA ASP A 178 9.25 -4.30 5.23
C ASP A 178 8.83 -5.45 6.16
N GLY A 179 7.54 -5.70 6.22
CA GLY A 179 7.00 -6.92 6.80
C GLY A 179 7.63 -8.10 6.06
N GLY A 180 8.59 -8.79 6.74
CA GLY A 180 9.37 -9.86 6.16
C GLY A 180 8.51 -10.81 5.33
N GLY A 181 8.80 -10.92 4.02
CA GLY A 181 8.02 -11.70 3.09
C GLY A 181 8.49 -11.48 1.65
N TRP A 182 7.74 -12.06 0.74
CA TRP A 182 7.95 -11.87 -0.68
C TRP A 182 7.45 -10.48 -1.10
N PRO A 183 8.21 -9.70 -1.91
CA PRO A 183 7.79 -8.36 -2.32
C PRO A 183 6.49 -8.40 -3.13
N THR A 184 5.63 -7.44 -2.85
CA THR A 184 4.33 -7.29 -3.49
C THR A 184 4.30 -6.08 -4.43
N MET A 185 3.27 -5.97 -5.25
CA MET A 185 3.09 -4.82 -6.15
C MET A 185 3.04 -3.49 -5.37
N VAL A 186 2.39 -3.48 -4.21
CA VAL A 186 2.29 -2.28 -3.37
C VAL A 186 3.67 -1.86 -2.85
N ASP A 187 4.50 -2.80 -2.39
CA ASP A 187 5.85 -2.51 -1.88
C ASP A 187 6.73 -1.89 -2.97
N VAL A 188 6.65 -2.42 -4.19
CA VAL A 188 7.38 -1.88 -5.34
C VAL A 188 6.95 -0.46 -5.67
N ILE A 189 5.64 -0.19 -5.67
CA ILE A 189 5.11 1.16 -5.93
C ILE A 189 5.53 2.13 -4.83
N GLN A 190 5.50 1.72 -3.56
CA GLN A 190 6.01 2.52 -2.44
C GLN A 190 7.51 2.81 -2.59
N LYS A 191 8.31 1.83 -2.98
CA LYS A 191 9.74 2.01 -3.26
C LYS A 191 10.00 2.99 -4.41
N ALA A 192 9.10 3.01 -5.41
CA ALA A 192 9.10 3.99 -6.49
C ALA A 192 8.61 5.39 -6.04
N GLY A 193 8.37 5.59 -4.76
CA GLY A 193 7.90 6.85 -4.18
C GLY A 193 6.41 7.07 -4.32
N GLY A 194 5.63 6.03 -4.60
CA GLY A 194 4.19 6.08 -4.80
C GLY A 194 3.77 6.49 -6.20
N LEU A 195 2.46 6.48 -6.43
CA LEU A 195 1.89 6.95 -7.69
C LEU A 195 1.98 8.48 -7.79
N ALA A 196 2.25 8.92 -8.98
CA ALA A 196 2.14 10.33 -9.30
C ALA A 196 0.67 10.78 -9.34
N ALA A 197 0.40 12.07 -9.13
CA ALA A 197 -0.94 12.64 -9.12
C ALA A 197 -1.75 12.41 -10.43
N THR A 198 -1.08 12.05 -11.51
CA THR A 198 -1.70 11.73 -12.81
C THR A 198 -1.69 10.22 -13.11
N GLY A 199 -1.23 9.39 -12.17
CA GLY A 199 -1.26 7.95 -12.30
C GLY A 199 -2.67 7.40 -12.16
N ASP A 200 -3.00 6.38 -12.93
CA ASP A 200 -4.31 5.75 -12.95
C ASP A 200 -4.33 4.56 -12.00
N LEU A 201 -5.00 4.71 -10.86
CA LEU A 201 -5.21 3.63 -9.89
C LEU A 201 -6.17 2.54 -10.39
N ALA A 202 -7.01 2.86 -11.39
CA ALA A 202 -7.90 1.88 -12.00
C ALA A 202 -7.16 0.99 -13.00
N ARG A 203 -5.94 1.37 -13.41
CA ARG A 203 -5.21 0.66 -14.45
C ARG A 203 -3.73 0.54 -14.15
N LEU A 204 -3.42 -0.31 -13.17
CA LEU A 204 -2.06 -0.77 -12.91
C LEU A 204 -1.82 -2.07 -13.67
N GLU A 205 -0.82 -2.09 -14.53
CA GLU A 205 -0.49 -3.23 -15.37
C GLU A 205 0.81 -3.89 -14.89
N LEU A 206 0.72 -5.19 -14.57
CA LEU A 206 1.87 -6.04 -14.29
C LEU A 206 2.20 -6.85 -15.53
N LEU A 207 3.39 -6.67 -16.06
CA LEU A 207 3.94 -7.41 -17.18
C LEU A 207 4.94 -8.44 -16.64
N ARG A 208 4.65 -9.71 -16.84
CA ARG A 208 5.48 -10.82 -16.38
C ARG A 208 6.06 -11.57 -17.56
N PRO A 209 7.39 -11.64 -17.68
CA PRO A 209 8.03 -12.44 -18.72
C PRO A 209 7.69 -13.91 -18.55
N SER A 210 7.61 -14.63 -19.67
CA SER A 210 7.45 -16.08 -19.63
C SER A 210 8.64 -16.75 -18.96
N PRO A 211 8.44 -17.80 -18.14
CA PRO A 211 9.52 -18.59 -17.62
C PRO A 211 10.31 -19.34 -18.71
N THR A 212 9.73 -19.49 -19.89
CA THR A 212 10.39 -20.10 -21.07
C THR A 212 11.07 -19.02 -21.90
N PRO A 213 12.35 -19.16 -22.26
CA PRO A 213 13.03 -18.22 -23.14
C PRO A 213 12.26 -18.00 -24.46
N GLY A 214 11.99 -16.74 -24.81
CA GLY A 214 11.23 -16.39 -26.02
C GLY A 214 9.71 -16.59 -25.93
N GLY A 215 9.19 -17.00 -24.78
CA GLY A 215 7.75 -17.10 -24.56
C GLY A 215 7.06 -15.73 -24.45
N PRO A 216 5.72 -15.68 -24.61
CA PRO A 216 4.96 -14.43 -24.56
C PRO A 216 4.95 -13.84 -23.15
N THR A 217 5.11 -12.52 -23.05
CA THR A 217 4.92 -11.77 -21.81
C THR A 217 3.43 -11.78 -21.44
N GLN A 218 3.14 -12.14 -20.20
CA GLN A 218 1.78 -12.09 -19.65
C GLN A 218 1.51 -10.69 -19.09
N SER A 219 0.31 -10.15 -19.36
CA SER A 219 -0.14 -8.86 -18.83
C SER A 219 -1.33 -9.08 -17.90
N PHE A 220 -1.26 -8.48 -16.71
CA PHE A 220 -2.34 -8.49 -15.71
C PHE A 220 -2.68 -7.05 -15.35
N VAL A 221 -3.95 -6.70 -15.41
CA VAL A 221 -4.43 -5.35 -15.07
C VAL A 221 -5.18 -5.40 -13.75
N PHE A 222 -4.86 -4.47 -12.86
CA PHE A 222 -5.44 -4.35 -11.52
C PHE A 222 -6.13 -3.01 -11.37
N ASP A 223 -7.36 -3.03 -10.83
CA ASP A 223 -8.12 -1.84 -10.46
C ASP A 223 -8.16 -1.69 -8.95
N TYR A 224 -7.33 -0.78 -8.43
CA TYR A 224 -7.33 -0.43 -7.01
C TYR A 224 -8.27 0.73 -6.70
N LEU A 225 -8.72 1.47 -7.73
CA LEU A 225 -9.60 2.61 -7.55
C LEU A 225 -10.99 2.19 -7.08
N SER A 226 -11.52 1.13 -7.68
CA SER A 226 -12.80 0.55 -7.26
C SER A 226 -12.75 0.07 -5.81
N VAL A 227 -11.65 -0.59 -5.42
CA VAL A 227 -11.46 -1.08 -4.04
C VAL A 227 -11.42 0.06 -3.03
N LEU A 228 -10.74 1.17 -3.35
CA LEU A 228 -10.66 2.34 -2.46
C LEU A 228 -11.99 3.07 -2.33
N LYS A 229 -12.87 3.04 -3.35
CA LYS A 229 -14.17 3.70 -3.34
C LYS A 229 -15.25 2.84 -2.70
N ASP A 230 -15.33 1.61 -3.13
CA ASP A 230 -16.47 0.73 -2.84
C ASP A 230 -16.13 -0.27 -1.73
N GLY A 231 -14.87 -0.33 -1.33
CA GLY A 231 -14.35 -1.36 -0.43
C GLY A 231 -14.17 -2.69 -1.15
N GLY A 232 -13.72 -3.70 -0.42
CA GLY A 232 -13.56 -5.05 -0.95
C GLY A 232 -12.12 -5.57 -0.83
N PHE A 233 -11.82 -6.63 -1.56
CA PHE A 233 -10.51 -7.26 -1.57
C PHE A 233 -9.58 -6.55 -2.57
N ALA A 234 -8.50 -5.97 -2.06
CA ALA A 234 -7.45 -5.40 -2.89
C ALA A 234 -6.48 -6.51 -3.34
N PRO A 235 -6.40 -6.82 -4.64
CA PRO A 235 -5.42 -7.78 -5.12
C PRO A 235 -4.01 -7.22 -4.94
N ASN A 236 -3.15 -7.93 -4.20
CA ASN A 236 -1.76 -7.54 -4.03
C ASN A 236 -0.85 -8.68 -4.50
N PRO A 237 -0.60 -8.80 -5.81
CA PRO A 237 0.18 -9.90 -6.37
C PRO A 237 1.63 -9.84 -5.91
N LEU A 238 2.21 -11.03 -5.72
CA LEU A 238 3.64 -11.18 -5.51
C LEU A 238 4.40 -10.80 -6.78
N ILE A 239 5.52 -10.13 -6.59
CA ILE A 239 6.39 -9.68 -7.68
C ILE A 239 7.57 -10.63 -7.80
N TYR A 240 7.89 -11.03 -9.02
CA TYR A 240 9.01 -11.92 -9.32
C TYR A 240 10.11 -11.20 -10.10
N ASP A 241 11.30 -11.79 -10.07
CA ASP A 241 12.47 -11.23 -10.76
C ASP A 241 12.20 -11.07 -12.28
N GLY A 242 12.45 -9.88 -12.79
CA GLY A 242 12.17 -9.52 -14.18
C GLY A 242 10.76 -8.99 -14.46
N ASP A 243 9.86 -8.93 -13.46
CA ASP A 243 8.55 -8.31 -13.62
C ASP A 243 8.68 -6.82 -13.96
N SER A 244 7.71 -6.30 -14.69
CA SER A 244 7.60 -4.87 -15.01
C SER A 244 6.23 -4.35 -14.62
N ILE A 245 6.18 -3.26 -13.86
CA ILE A 245 4.95 -2.58 -13.49
C ILE A 245 4.82 -1.31 -14.33
N ARG A 246 3.69 -1.18 -15.01
CA ARG A 246 3.37 0.00 -15.80
C ARG A 246 2.16 0.71 -15.20
N VAL A 247 2.34 1.97 -14.85
CA VAL A 247 1.28 2.85 -14.37
C VAL A 247 0.83 3.74 -15.52
N HIS A 248 -0.42 3.56 -15.95
CA HIS A 248 -1.00 4.38 -17.01
C HIS A 248 -1.34 5.79 -16.53
N LYS A 249 -1.53 6.71 -17.46
CA LYS A 249 -2.05 8.05 -17.18
C LYS A 249 -3.56 7.97 -17.00
N ALA A 250 -4.08 8.60 -15.95
CA ALA A 250 -5.52 8.71 -15.75
C ALA A 250 -6.16 9.51 -16.91
N THR A 251 -7.21 8.95 -17.50
CA THR A 251 -7.93 9.54 -18.64
C THR A 251 -8.87 10.66 -18.20
N SER A 252 -9.42 10.55 -16.98
CA SER A 252 -10.26 11.58 -16.36
C SER A 252 -9.56 12.16 -15.15
N PRO A 253 -9.75 13.46 -14.83
CA PRO A 253 -9.31 13.96 -13.54
C PRO A 253 -9.99 13.11 -12.47
N ILE A 254 -9.19 12.39 -11.70
CA ILE A 254 -9.68 11.54 -10.63
C ILE A 254 -10.28 12.48 -9.59
N ASN A 255 -11.60 12.65 -9.61
CA ASN A 255 -12.39 13.29 -8.56
C ASN A 255 -12.53 12.36 -7.33
N VAL A 256 -11.66 11.34 -7.24
CA VAL A 256 -11.47 10.63 -5.99
C VAL A 256 -10.81 11.61 -5.06
N ASP A 257 -11.39 11.75 -3.92
CA ASP A 257 -10.85 12.54 -2.84
C ASP A 257 -9.33 12.34 -2.80
N LEU A 258 -8.59 13.40 -3.15
CA LEU A 258 -7.11 13.39 -3.10
C LEU A 258 -6.63 12.93 -1.72
N LEU A 259 -7.48 13.08 -0.71
CA LEU A 259 -7.29 12.60 0.65
C LEU A 259 -7.33 11.08 0.73
N THR A 260 -8.25 10.41 0.06
CA THR A 260 -8.36 8.94 0.05
C THR A 260 -7.15 8.33 -0.64
N THR A 261 -6.73 8.90 -1.77
CA THR A 261 -5.52 8.44 -2.48
C THR A 261 -4.26 8.71 -1.67
N ALA A 262 -4.15 9.89 -1.04
CA ALA A 262 -3.00 10.24 -0.21
C ALA A 262 -2.94 9.47 1.13
N ALA A 263 -4.06 8.95 1.59
CA ALA A 263 -4.13 8.06 2.76
C ALA A 263 -3.94 6.58 2.40
N SER A 264 -3.85 6.26 1.11
CA SER A 264 -3.64 4.88 0.65
C SER A 264 -2.16 4.48 0.66
N ASN A 265 -1.90 3.18 0.67
CA ASN A 265 -0.55 2.63 0.58
C ASN A 265 0.15 2.93 -0.76
N PHE A 266 -0.55 3.52 -1.73
CA PHE A 266 0.01 3.94 -3.03
C PHE A 266 0.57 5.35 -3.01
N ALA A 267 0.33 6.13 -1.96
CA ALA A 267 0.93 7.45 -1.78
C ALA A 267 2.40 7.33 -1.30
N PRO A 268 3.25 8.33 -1.61
CA PRO A 268 4.56 8.37 -1.00
C PRO A 268 4.44 8.54 0.52
N THR A 269 5.31 7.91 1.30
CA THR A 269 5.26 8.00 2.77
C THR A 269 5.53 9.44 3.25
N VAL A 270 6.46 10.11 2.59
CA VAL A 270 6.83 11.49 2.87
C VAL A 270 6.87 12.32 1.60
N ILE A 271 6.57 13.61 1.74
CA ILE A 271 6.67 14.61 0.68
C ILE A 271 7.63 15.71 1.10
N ASN A 272 8.34 16.26 0.13
CA ASN A 272 9.20 17.42 0.32
C ASN A 272 8.42 18.68 -0.04
N VAL A 273 8.33 19.61 0.90
CA VAL A 273 7.68 20.92 0.74
C VAL A 273 8.71 21.99 1.06
N GLN A 274 8.81 23.00 0.21
CA GLN A 274 9.67 24.13 0.46
C GLN A 274 8.90 25.20 1.24
N VAL A 275 9.40 25.61 2.41
CA VAL A 275 8.82 26.68 3.20
C VAL A 275 9.80 27.86 3.23
N VAL A 276 9.34 29.01 2.80
CA VAL A 276 10.17 30.23 2.68
C VAL A 276 9.49 31.45 3.28
N GLY A 277 10.23 32.51 3.51
CA GLY A 277 9.74 33.76 4.09
C GLY A 277 9.86 33.81 5.59
N GLU A 278 8.89 34.41 6.28
CA GLU A 278 8.94 34.74 7.73
C GLU A 278 8.57 33.53 8.60
N VAL A 279 9.37 32.45 8.50
CA VAL A 279 9.35 31.27 9.38
C VAL A 279 10.68 31.15 10.13
N PHE A 280 10.71 30.41 11.24
CA PHE A 280 11.94 30.29 12.04
C PHE A 280 13.06 29.56 11.30
N THR A 281 12.74 28.49 10.58
CA THR A 281 13.70 27.69 9.81
C THR A 281 13.20 27.54 8.37
N PRO A 282 13.51 28.52 7.49
CA PRO A 282 13.14 28.38 6.08
C PRO A 282 13.98 27.29 5.40
N GLY A 283 13.37 26.56 4.48
CA GLY A 283 14.05 25.49 3.76
C GLY A 283 13.11 24.41 3.26
N VAL A 284 13.68 23.28 2.86
CA VAL A 284 12.92 22.09 2.47
C VAL A 284 12.57 21.31 3.73
N VAL A 285 11.28 21.07 3.90
CA VAL A 285 10.73 20.34 5.05
C VAL A 285 10.12 19.03 4.56
N GLN A 286 10.42 17.94 5.24
CA GLN A 286 9.80 16.65 5.01
C GLN A 286 8.57 16.50 5.89
N VAL A 287 7.42 16.27 5.29
CA VAL A 287 6.17 15.99 5.98
C VAL A 287 5.51 14.73 5.42
N GLY A 288 4.70 14.08 6.22
CA GLY A 288 3.94 12.91 5.74
C GLY A 288 3.04 13.27 4.56
N SER A 289 2.76 12.31 3.70
CA SER A 289 1.74 12.49 2.66
C SER A 289 0.42 12.93 3.29
N ASN A 290 -0.31 13.75 2.56
CA ASN A 290 -1.58 14.31 3.05
C ASN A 290 -1.46 15.26 4.26
N SER A 291 -0.26 15.71 4.61
CA SER A 291 -0.10 16.72 5.66
C SER A 291 -0.72 18.04 5.23
N PRO A 292 -1.42 18.72 6.16
CA PRO A 292 -1.97 20.05 5.89
C PRO A 292 -0.87 21.12 5.84
N LEU A 293 -1.20 22.27 5.24
CA LEU A 293 -0.35 23.45 5.20
C LEU A 293 0.22 23.80 6.58
N SER A 294 -0.63 23.76 7.61
CA SER A 294 -0.25 24.09 8.99
C SER A 294 0.90 23.22 9.49
N ARG A 295 0.93 21.94 9.11
CA ARG A 295 1.99 21.01 9.56
C ARG A 295 3.35 21.37 8.97
N ALA A 296 3.42 21.82 7.72
CA ALA A 296 4.68 22.25 7.11
C ALA A 296 5.22 23.52 7.75
N ILE A 297 4.35 24.48 8.05
CA ILE A 297 4.73 25.70 8.76
C ILE A 297 5.22 25.38 10.18
N LEU A 298 4.53 24.51 10.91
CA LEU A 298 4.97 24.06 12.24
C LEU A 298 6.30 23.33 12.20
N ALA A 299 6.52 22.48 11.21
CA ALA A 299 7.79 21.77 11.01
C ALA A 299 8.96 22.74 10.68
N SER A 300 8.67 23.93 10.14
CA SER A 300 9.62 25.02 9.95
C SER A 300 9.78 25.92 11.20
N GLY A 301 9.32 25.46 12.37
CA GLY A 301 9.36 26.21 13.64
C GLY A 301 8.24 27.22 13.83
N GLY A 302 7.28 27.31 12.90
CA GLY A 302 6.18 28.27 12.96
C GLY A 302 6.48 29.62 12.30
N VAL A 303 5.50 30.51 12.34
CA VAL A 303 5.61 31.89 11.80
C VAL A 303 6.34 32.79 12.80
N THR A 304 7.29 33.59 12.32
CA THR A 304 8.01 34.58 13.15
C THR A 304 7.08 35.74 13.58
N ARG A 305 7.52 36.55 14.53
CA ARG A 305 6.77 37.75 14.94
C ARG A 305 6.59 38.78 13.81
N ARG A 306 7.43 38.72 12.78
CA ARG A 306 7.38 39.59 11.60
C ARG A 306 6.48 39.01 10.51
N GLY A 307 6.13 37.73 10.60
CA GLY A 307 5.34 37.00 9.61
C GLY A 307 3.84 37.31 9.71
N SER A 308 3.18 37.23 8.60
CA SER A 308 1.75 37.44 8.48
C SER A 308 0.98 36.13 8.50
N VAL A 309 0.19 35.88 9.52
CA VAL A 309 -0.76 34.76 9.57
C VAL A 309 -1.93 34.93 8.58
N LYS A 310 -2.12 36.16 8.05
CA LYS A 310 -3.21 36.46 7.10
C LYS A 310 -2.80 36.28 5.63
N ARG A 311 -1.51 36.15 5.37
CA ARG A 311 -0.92 36.02 4.02
C ARG A 311 0.10 34.91 3.99
N VAL A 312 -0.38 33.75 3.60
CA VAL A 312 0.45 32.59 3.29
C VAL A 312 0.09 32.15 1.88
N ASP A 313 1.04 32.20 0.98
CA ASP A 313 0.84 31.82 -0.41
C ASP A 313 1.28 30.38 -0.60
N LEU A 314 0.37 29.55 -1.08
CA LEU A 314 0.68 28.20 -1.53
C LEU A 314 0.90 28.24 -3.05
N ILE A 315 2.13 28.01 -3.44
CA ILE A 315 2.55 27.94 -4.84
C ILE A 315 2.65 26.47 -5.24
N ARG A 316 1.88 26.08 -6.22
CA ARG A 316 1.84 24.72 -6.73
C ARG A 316 2.11 24.70 -8.24
N MET A 317 3.11 23.92 -8.64
CA MET A 317 3.44 23.73 -10.03
C MET A 317 2.78 22.45 -10.56
N ASP A 318 2.11 22.54 -11.71
CA ASP A 318 1.63 21.35 -12.40
C ASP A 318 2.76 20.74 -13.25
N ARG A 319 2.54 19.54 -13.80
CA ARG A 319 3.55 18.86 -14.64
C ARG A 319 3.81 19.52 -15.97
N GLN A 320 2.95 20.44 -16.39
CA GLN A 320 3.11 21.26 -17.59
C GLN A 320 3.94 22.52 -17.29
N GLY A 321 4.45 22.67 -16.06
CA GLY A 321 5.20 23.82 -15.62
C GLY A 321 4.35 25.04 -15.27
N ARG A 322 3.02 24.93 -15.27
CA ARG A 322 2.13 26.05 -14.90
C ARG A 322 2.07 26.17 -13.40
N THR A 323 2.22 27.38 -12.93
CA THR A 323 2.21 27.70 -11.52
C THR A 323 0.86 28.25 -11.08
N THR A 324 0.30 27.70 -10.02
CA THR A 324 -0.92 28.20 -9.37
C THR A 324 -0.53 28.77 -8.03
N VAL A 325 -0.92 30.00 -7.76
CA VAL A 325 -0.73 30.67 -6.46
C VAL A 325 -2.07 30.77 -5.76
N LYS A 326 -2.14 30.25 -4.54
CA LYS A 326 -3.33 30.34 -3.71
C LYS A 326 -2.98 31.03 -2.42
N GLN A 327 -3.58 32.22 -2.18
CA GLN A 327 -3.42 32.95 -0.93
C GLN A 327 -4.34 32.34 0.14
N LEU A 328 -3.77 32.06 1.30
CA LEU A 328 -4.41 31.38 2.41
C LEU A 328 -4.20 32.17 3.71
N ARG A 329 -5.08 31.94 4.67
CA ARG A 329 -4.90 32.42 6.05
C ARG A 329 -4.40 31.27 6.91
N TYR A 330 -3.25 31.43 7.52
CA TYR A 330 -2.73 30.44 8.43
C TYR A 330 -3.51 30.41 9.74
N ASP A 331 -4.03 29.23 10.06
CA ASP A 331 -4.64 28.91 11.35
C ASP A 331 -4.06 27.55 11.82
N PRO A 332 -3.30 27.51 12.90
CA PRO A 332 -2.70 26.27 13.40
C PRO A 332 -3.77 25.24 13.84
N ASN A 333 -4.98 25.69 14.18
CA ASN A 333 -6.09 24.85 14.63
C ASN A 333 -7.09 24.51 13.52
N ALA A 334 -6.84 24.97 12.29
CA ALA A 334 -7.74 24.69 11.16
C ALA A 334 -7.80 23.19 10.88
N VAL A 335 -9.05 22.73 10.65
CA VAL A 335 -9.30 21.32 10.29
C VAL A 335 -8.61 21.00 8.97
N LEU A 336 -8.09 19.76 8.87
CA LEU A 336 -7.53 19.23 7.63
C LEU A 336 -8.54 19.38 6.48
N SER A 337 -8.04 19.73 5.31
CA SER A 337 -8.84 19.98 4.09
C SER A 337 -9.80 21.18 4.14
N SER A 338 -9.73 22.01 5.18
CA SER A 338 -10.44 23.29 5.12
C SER A 338 -9.87 24.18 4.00
N ALA A 339 -10.64 25.19 3.59
CA ALA A 339 -10.23 26.10 2.52
C ALA A 339 -8.86 26.78 2.80
N ASN A 340 -8.54 27.00 4.09
CA ASN A 340 -7.31 27.63 4.55
C ASN A 340 -6.21 26.65 4.97
N ASN A 341 -6.51 25.37 5.03
CA ASN A 341 -5.55 24.33 5.42
C ASN A 341 -5.57 23.13 4.46
N PRO A 342 -5.29 23.37 3.16
CA PRO A 342 -5.33 22.33 2.16
C PRO A 342 -4.21 21.31 2.38
N PRO A 343 -4.40 20.06 1.92
CA PRO A 343 -3.33 19.06 1.89
C PRO A 343 -2.24 19.48 0.92
N LEU A 344 -1.00 19.29 1.36
CA LEU A 344 0.21 19.58 0.58
C LEU A 344 0.54 18.44 -0.39
N ARG A 345 1.26 18.79 -1.45
CA ARG A 345 1.79 17.86 -2.46
C ARG A 345 3.30 17.96 -2.51
N ASN A 346 3.93 16.91 -2.99
CA ASN A 346 5.37 16.93 -3.20
C ASN A 346 5.78 18.04 -4.19
N GLY A 347 6.74 18.89 -3.78
CA GLY A 347 7.19 20.04 -4.57
C GLY A 347 6.36 21.31 -4.39
N ASP A 348 5.38 21.34 -3.47
CA ASP A 348 4.70 22.59 -3.12
C ASP A 348 5.66 23.58 -2.46
N VAL A 349 5.45 24.86 -2.72
CA VAL A 349 6.18 25.95 -2.04
C VAL A 349 5.20 26.76 -1.22
N VAL A 350 5.51 26.90 0.07
CA VAL A 350 4.73 27.70 1.03
C VAL A 350 5.51 28.97 1.34
N VAL A 351 4.94 30.12 1.02
CA VAL A 351 5.57 31.43 1.26
C VAL A 351 4.81 32.15 2.36
N VAL A 352 5.49 32.44 3.46
CA VAL A 352 4.93 33.26 4.54
C VAL A 352 5.37 34.71 4.37
N ASP A 353 4.43 35.58 4.02
CA ASP A 353 4.71 37.01 3.77
C ASP A 353 4.94 37.78 5.08
N ARG A 354 5.54 38.95 4.99
CA ARG A 354 5.73 39.89 6.10
C ARG A 354 4.43 40.53 6.53
N ASN A 355 4.30 40.79 7.81
CA ASN A 355 3.19 41.57 8.35
C ASN A 355 3.22 43.03 7.84
N ALA A 356 2.05 43.61 7.54
CA ALA A 356 1.96 44.98 7.03
C ALA A 356 2.64 46.03 7.96
N PHE A 357 2.61 45.79 9.26
CA PHE A 357 3.28 46.66 10.24
C PHE A 357 4.80 46.63 10.11
N THR A 358 5.38 45.50 9.85
CA THR A 358 6.84 45.33 9.66
C THR A 358 7.30 45.98 8.35
N LYS A 359 6.46 45.92 7.29
CA LYS A 359 6.77 46.60 6.01
C LYS A 359 6.91 48.10 6.19
N VAL A 360 6.06 48.72 7.03
CA VAL A 360 6.12 50.16 7.31
C VAL A 360 7.34 50.52 8.15
N THR A 361 7.69 49.72 9.16
CA THR A 361 8.87 49.97 10.00
C THR A 361 10.19 49.81 9.25
N ASP A 362 10.29 48.80 8.38
CA ASP A 362 11.50 48.60 7.55
C ASP A 362 11.68 49.77 6.56
N THR A 363 10.59 50.24 5.94
CA THR A 363 10.62 51.39 5.03
C THR A 363 11.01 52.69 5.78
N MET A 364 10.58 52.86 7.02
CA MET A 364 10.98 54.00 7.86
C MET A 364 12.45 53.93 8.33
N SER A 365 12.95 52.73 8.63
CA SER A 365 14.34 52.54 9.01
C SER A 365 15.30 52.79 7.83
N ASP A 366 14.93 52.37 6.63
CA ASP A 366 15.70 52.61 5.40
C ASP A 366 15.69 54.12 5.00
N ALA A 367 14.58 54.82 5.31
CA ALA A 367 14.48 56.26 5.09
C ALA A 367 15.23 57.13 6.14
N MET A 368 15.61 56.51 7.26
CA MET A 368 16.37 57.19 8.36
C MET A 368 17.88 56.87 8.36
N LEU A 369 18.39 56.22 7.32
CA LEU A 369 19.86 56.12 7.16
C LEU A 369 20.45 57.53 7.02
N PRO A 370 21.37 57.95 7.91
CA PRO A 370 21.96 59.26 7.76
C PRO A 370 22.77 59.33 6.47
N LEU A 371 22.50 60.32 5.67
CA LEU A 371 23.39 60.76 4.60
C LEU A 371 24.72 61.09 5.28
N GLU A 372 25.69 60.20 5.15
CA GLU A 372 27.06 60.53 5.53
C GLU A 372 27.58 61.68 4.65
N PRO A 373 28.34 62.62 5.24
CA PRO A 373 28.82 63.86 4.61
C PRO A 373 29.87 63.59 3.53
#